data_9bd6ca15e379449a1e5816da9da0e71a
#
_entry.id   9bd6ca15e379449a1e5816da9da0e71a
#
_cell.length_a   1.000
_cell.length_b   1.000
_cell.length_c   1.000
_cell.angle_alpha   90.00
_cell.angle_beta   90.00
_cell.angle_gamma   90.00
#
_symmetry.space_group_name_H-M   'P 1'
#
loop_
_entity.id
_entity.type
_entity.pdbx_description
1 polymer ?
#
loop_
_entity_poly.entity_id
_entity_poly.type
_entity_poly.pdbx_seq_one_letter_code
_entity_poly.pdbx_strand_id
1 'polypeptide(L)'
;MSISNWGRLRTAANLLLFTAVLTTFSAPAYAHDEAGAAGGVAAGFSHPFLGADHMLAMIAVGIWGAFLGRPLLVILPMVFPVMMTVGAALAMASIPFPPVELGIAISVIALGLVILTAARATPVVACAVVAVFALFHGYAHGTELPETADPVGYAVGFVLATGLLHLAGIGLGLLKSLRFGELGLRAAGAVIAVAGVMFLTAGLPL
;
A
#
# COMPACT_ATOMS: atom_id res chain seq x y z
N MET A 1 -42.75 1.30 -11.62
CA MET A 1 -41.63 1.64 -10.75
C MET A 1 -40.80 2.72 -11.45
N SER A 2 -40.71 3.94 -10.85
CA SER A 2 -40.13 5.12 -11.49
C SER A 2 -38.62 5.03 -11.58
N ILE A 3 -38.03 5.54 -12.68
CA ILE A 3 -36.59 5.62 -12.94
C ILE A 3 -35.83 6.32 -11.80
N SER A 4 -36.51 7.20 -11.04
CA SER A 4 -35.97 7.91 -9.87
C SER A 4 -35.62 6.99 -8.68
N ASN A 5 -36.27 5.84 -8.53
CA ASN A 5 -35.99 4.92 -7.43
C ASN A 5 -34.74 4.07 -7.67
N TRP A 6 -34.38 3.79 -8.92
CA TRP A 6 -33.14 3.06 -9.26
C TRP A 6 -31.89 3.87 -8.95
N GLY A 7 -31.93 5.19 -9.16
CA GLY A 7 -30.81 6.08 -8.81
C GLY A 7 -30.55 6.10 -7.31
N ARG A 8 -31.59 6.22 -6.50
CA ARG A 8 -31.48 6.24 -5.01
C ARG A 8 -31.00 4.91 -4.44
N LEU A 9 -31.44 3.79 -5.00
CA LEU A 9 -30.99 2.45 -4.57
C LEU A 9 -29.51 2.22 -4.89
N ARG A 10 -29.02 2.68 -6.04
CA ARG A 10 -27.60 2.60 -6.41
C ARG A 10 -26.73 3.47 -5.50
N THR A 11 -27.17 4.68 -5.17
CA THR A 11 -26.43 5.58 -4.27
C THR A 11 -26.39 5.00 -2.85
N ALA A 12 -27.51 4.45 -2.34
CA ALA A 12 -27.56 3.81 -1.04
C ALA A 12 -26.67 2.55 -0.97
N ALA A 13 -26.68 1.72 -2.02
CA ALA A 13 -25.83 0.54 -2.10
C ALA A 13 -24.34 0.89 -2.14
N ASN A 14 -23.96 1.95 -2.86
CA ASN A 14 -22.57 2.42 -2.91
C ASN A 14 -22.12 3.04 -1.59
N LEU A 15 -23.00 3.76 -0.88
CA LEU A 15 -22.74 4.27 0.46
C LEU A 15 -22.60 3.15 1.49
N LEU A 16 -23.44 2.12 1.42
CA LEU A 16 -23.36 0.94 2.29
C LEU A 16 -22.09 0.12 2.03
N LEU A 17 -21.67 -0.03 0.77
CA LEU A 17 -20.39 -0.67 0.43
C LEU A 17 -19.21 0.15 0.93
N PHE A 18 -19.24 1.47 0.81
CA PHE A 18 -18.18 2.36 1.27
C PHE A 18 -18.08 2.38 2.81
N THR A 19 -19.22 2.40 3.53
CA THR A 19 -19.23 2.29 4.99
C THR A 19 -18.83 0.89 5.47
N ALA A 20 -19.22 -0.18 4.78
CA ALA A 20 -18.80 -1.55 5.12
C ALA A 20 -17.28 -1.73 4.95
N VAL A 21 -16.67 -1.13 3.93
CA VAL A 21 -15.21 -1.13 3.75
C VAL A 21 -14.52 -0.35 4.87
N LEU A 22 -15.06 0.79 5.32
CA LEU A 22 -14.48 1.59 6.40
C LEU A 22 -14.59 0.93 7.79
N THR A 23 -15.64 0.13 8.04
CA THR A 23 -15.83 -0.52 9.34
C THR A 23 -15.03 -1.80 9.53
N THR A 24 -14.47 -2.39 8.47
CA THR A 24 -13.60 -3.58 8.56
C THR A 24 -12.20 -3.28 9.09
N PHE A 25 -11.81 -2.01 9.21
CA PHE A 25 -10.48 -1.61 9.67
C PHE A 25 -10.35 -1.47 11.21
N SER A 26 -11.38 -1.81 12.00
CA SER A 26 -11.36 -1.67 13.46
C SER A 26 -11.30 -3.01 14.20
N ALA A 27 -10.62 -4.03 13.67
CA ALA A 27 -10.39 -5.26 14.42
C ALA A 27 -9.15 -5.10 15.31
N PRO A 28 -9.26 -5.32 16.66
CA PRO A 28 -8.08 -5.39 17.51
C PRO A 28 -7.22 -6.58 17.06
N ALA A 29 -5.93 -6.32 16.82
CA ALA A 29 -4.97 -7.37 16.54
C ALA A 29 -4.77 -8.22 17.82
N TYR A 30 -5.38 -9.37 17.87
CA TYR A 30 -5.04 -10.41 18.84
C TYR A 30 -3.79 -11.12 18.33
N ALA A 31 -2.63 -10.75 18.89
CA ALA A 31 -1.42 -11.54 18.75
C ALA A 31 -1.63 -12.85 19.54
N HIS A 32 -1.96 -13.93 18.85
CA HIS A 32 -1.85 -15.25 19.42
C HIS A 32 -0.39 -15.67 19.40
N ASP A 33 0.15 -16.00 20.58
CA ASP A 33 1.45 -16.65 20.78
C ASP A 33 1.50 -18.02 20.06
N GLU A 34 1.68 -18.00 18.76
CA GLU A 34 2.08 -19.16 18.00
C GLU A 34 3.60 -19.10 17.79
N ALA A 35 4.34 -19.61 18.78
CA ALA A 35 5.77 -19.79 18.67
C ALA A 35 6.08 -20.81 17.56
N GLY A 36 6.69 -20.35 16.46
CA GLY A 36 7.15 -21.20 15.37
C GLY A 36 7.08 -20.57 13.99
N ALA A 37 7.62 -21.25 12.97
CA ALA A 37 7.65 -20.77 11.58
C ALA A 37 6.25 -20.48 11.01
N ALA A 38 5.22 -21.25 11.40
CA ALA A 38 3.84 -21.01 10.98
C ALA A 38 3.28 -19.71 11.55
N GLY A 39 3.59 -19.35 12.81
CA GLY A 39 3.24 -18.07 13.42
C GLY A 39 3.95 -16.90 12.73
N GLY A 40 5.21 -17.09 12.35
CA GLY A 40 5.98 -16.09 11.59
C GLY A 40 5.32 -15.77 10.24
N VAL A 41 4.96 -16.79 9.46
CA VAL A 41 4.29 -16.61 8.16
C VAL A 41 2.95 -15.90 8.31
N ALA A 42 2.12 -16.30 9.27
CA ALA A 42 0.81 -15.68 9.50
C ALA A 42 0.93 -14.22 9.96
N ALA A 43 1.86 -13.93 10.86
CA ALA A 43 2.15 -12.58 11.32
C ALA A 43 2.64 -11.69 10.16
N GLY A 44 3.62 -12.16 9.38
CA GLY A 44 4.12 -11.44 8.21
C GLY A 44 3.05 -11.21 7.15
N PHE A 45 2.17 -12.19 6.93
CA PHE A 45 1.09 -12.07 5.96
C PHE A 45 0.03 -11.05 6.39
N SER A 46 -0.37 -11.04 7.65
CA SER A 46 -1.39 -10.11 8.15
C SER A 46 -0.87 -8.67 8.27
N HIS A 47 0.41 -8.49 8.52
CA HIS A 47 1.02 -7.20 8.86
C HIS A 47 0.74 -6.09 7.82
N PRO A 48 0.94 -6.27 6.48
CA PRO A 48 0.69 -5.21 5.50
C PRO A 48 -0.78 -4.77 5.41
N PHE A 49 -1.71 -5.57 5.90
CA PHE A 49 -3.14 -5.22 5.94
C PHE A 49 -3.52 -4.40 7.17
N LEU A 50 -2.68 -4.37 8.21
CA LEU A 50 -2.94 -3.66 9.46
C LEU A 50 -2.45 -2.21 9.40
N GLY A 51 -1.43 -1.90 8.59
CA GLY A 51 -0.96 -0.55 8.32
C GLY A 51 -1.65 0.06 7.11
N ALA A 52 -2.54 1.04 7.31
CA ALA A 52 -3.29 1.67 6.22
C ALA A 52 -2.38 2.39 5.22
N ASP A 53 -1.30 3.01 5.69
CA ASP A 53 -0.27 3.68 4.90
C ASP A 53 0.48 2.70 3.99
N HIS A 54 0.91 1.56 4.54
CA HIS A 54 1.58 0.49 3.81
C HIS A 54 0.66 -0.13 2.76
N MET A 55 -0.56 -0.47 3.15
CA MET A 55 -1.57 -1.03 2.25
C MET A 55 -1.85 -0.09 1.07
N LEU A 56 -2.04 1.21 1.34
CA LEU A 56 -2.30 2.21 0.30
C LEU A 56 -1.11 2.39 -0.62
N ALA A 57 0.13 2.42 -0.08
CA ALA A 57 1.33 2.53 -0.89
C ALA A 57 1.48 1.34 -1.86
N MET A 58 1.30 0.11 -1.38
CA MET A 58 1.41 -1.10 -2.22
C MET A 58 0.36 -1.15 -3.32
N ILE A 59 -0.91 -0.84 -2.99
CA ILE A 59 -1.99 -0.73 -3.99
C ILE A 59 -1.67 0.38 -4.99
N ALA A 60 -1.20 1.54 -4.53
CA ALA A 60 -0.85 2.67 -5.38
C ALA A 60 0.28 2.36 -6.37
N VAL A 61 1.32 1.64 -5.94
CA VAL A 61 2.40 1.17 -6.83
C VAL A 61 1.82 0.28 -7.95
N GLY A 62 0.90 -0.64 -7.63
CA GLY A 62 0.23 -1.48 -8.60
C GLY A 62 -0.60 -0.66 -9.61
N ILE A 63 -1.39 0.31 -9.13
CA ILE A 63 -2.18 1.21 -9.97
C ILE A 63 -1.27 2.03 -10.89
N TRP A 64 -0.21 2.64 -10.34
CA TRP A 64 0.72 3.46 -11.13
C TRP A 64 1.45 2.62 -12.19
N GLY A 65 1.91 1.41 -11.83
CA GLY A 65 2.48 0.46 -12.78
C GLY A 65 1.53 0.15 -13.96
N ALA A 66 0.23 -0.02 -13.67
CA ALA A 66 -0.78 -0.21 -14.71
C ALA A 66 -0.99 1.06 -15.58
N PHE A 67 -0.90 2.27 -15.00
CA PHE A 67 -0.92 3.52 -15.78
C PHE A 67 0.28 3.62 -16.73
N LEU A 68 1.46 3.28 -16.26
CA LEU A 68 2.69 3.33 -17.04
C LEU A 68 2.76 2.22 -18.11
N GLY A 69 2.09 1.10 -17.85
CA GLY A 69 2.05 -0.03 -18.78
C GLY A 69 3.32 -0.89 -18.72
N ARG A 70 3.48 -1.82 -19.70
CA ARG A 70 4.66 -2.68 -19.76
C ARG A 70 5.89 -1.87 -20.20
N PRO A 71 7.08 -2.14 -19.61
CA PRO A 71 7.38 -3.22 -18.67
C PRO A 71 7.11 -2.87 -17.18
N LEU A 72 6.79 -1.61 -16.85
CA LEU A 72 6.70 -1.09 -15.47
C LEU A 72 5.56 -1.72 -14.65
N LEU A 73 4.50 -2.18 -15.29
CA LEU A 73 3.43 -2.96 -14.66
C LEU A 73 3.96 -4.17 -13.87
N VAL A 74 5.09 -4.75 -14.29
CA VAL A 74 5.71 -5.90 -13.63
C VAL A 74 6.91 -5.46 -12.79
N ILE A 75 7.73 -4.54 -13.33
CA ILE A 75 8.98 -4.14 -12.68
C ILE A 75 8.73 -3.43 -11.35
N LEU A 76 7.76 -2.50 -11.26
CA LEU A 76 7.52 -1.75 -10.03
C LEU A 76 7.08 -2.64 -8.85
N PRO A 77 6.14 -3.59 -9.02
CA PRO A 77 5.82 -4.59 -7.99
C PRO A 77 6.98 -5.50 -7.59
N MET A 78 7.99 -5.66 -8.42
CA MET A 78 9.21 -6.41 -8.07
C MET A 78 10.25 -5.54 -7.35
N VAL A 79 10.43 -4.29 -7.79
CA VAL A 79 11.35 -3.34 -7.17
C VAL A 79 10.96 -3.07 -5.72
N PHE A 80 9.67 -2.94 -5.44
CA PHE A 80 9.17 -2.57 -4.12
C PHE A 80 9.61 -3.59 -3.04
N PRO A 81 9.27 -4.89 -3.09
CA PRO A 81 9.66 -5.86 -2.07
C PRO A 81 11.18 -6.08 -2.00
N VAL A 82 11.90 -5.99 -3.12
CA VAL A 82 13.37 -6.09 -3.12
C VAL A 82 13.97 -4.94 -2.32
N MET A 83 13.57 -3.70 -2.57
CA MET A 83 14.08 -2.54 -1.85
C MET A 83 13.58 -2.47 -0.40
N MET A 84 12.40 -3.00 -0.11
CA MET A 84 11.94 -3.19 1.27
C MET A 84 12.84 -4.15 2.05
N THR A 85 13.28 -5.25 1.44
CA THR A 85 14.23 -6.17 2.08
C THR A 85 15.54 -5.46 2.42
N VAL A 86 16.01 -4.57 1.54
CA VAL A 86 17.21 -3.74 1.81
C VAL A 86 16.93 -2.80 2.99
N GLY A 87 15.79 -2.11 3.02
CA GLY A 87 15.41 -1.23 4.12
C GLY A 87 15.34 -1.97 5.46
N ALA A 88 14.69 -3.14 5.48
CA ALA A 88 14.63 -3.98 6.67
C ALA A 88 16.02 -4.44 7.16
N ALA A 89 16.90 -4.82 6.24
CA ALA A 89 18.28 -5.18 6.58
C ALA A 89 19.06 -4.00 7.19
N LEU A 90 18.85 -2.77 6.70
CA LEU A 90 19.45 -1.57 7.28
C LEU A 90 18.97 -1.33 8.72
N ALA A 91 17.68 -1.53 8.99
CA ALA A 91 17.12 -1.41 10.33
C ALA A 91 17.69 -2.47 11.28
N MET A 92 17.70 -3.74 10.85
CA MET A 92 18.26 -4.85 11.62
C MET A 92 19.77 -4.66 11.91
N ALA A 93 20.50 -4.02 11.00
CA ALA A 93 21.90 -3.64 11.21
C ALA A 93 22.07 -2.38 12.06
N SER A 94 20.98 -1.79 12.58
CA SER A 94 20.99 -0.54 13.37
C SER A 94 21.67 0.64 12.65
N ILE A 95 21.61 0.67 11.31
CA ILE A 95 22.16 1.76 10.51
C ILE A 95 21.19 2.94 10.61
N PRO A 96 21.65 4.15 11.06
CA PRO A 96 20.78 5.31 11.17
C PRO A 96 20.11 5.66 9.84
N PHE A 97 18.82 5.96 9.91
CA PHE A 97 18.01 6.28 8.72
C PHE A 97 17.22 7.57 8.97
N PRO A 98 16.87 8.34 7.92
CA PRO A 98 16.03 9.53 8.07
C PRO A 98 14.68 9.21 8.73
N PRO A 99 13.92 10.23 9.22
CA PRO A 99 12.62 10.01 9.86
C PRO A 99 11.71 9.14 9.01
N VAL A 100 11.45 7.92 9.46
CA VAL A 100 10.80 6.86 8.68
C VAL A 100 9.35 7.19 8.41
N GLU A 101 8.60 7.59 9.43
CA GLU A 101 7.19 7.98 9.33
C GLU A 101 6.97 9.11 8.32
N LEU A 102 7.88 10.09 8.29
CA LEU A 102 7.86 11.17 7.31
C LEU A 102 8.02 10.62 5.88
N GLY A 103 8.98 9.72 5.67
CA GLY A 103 9.22 9.09 4.37
C GLY A 103 8.03 8.26 3.89
N ILE A 104 7.39 7.52 4.80
CA ILE A 104 6.17 6.74 4.53
C ILE A 104 5.02 7.66 4.14
N ALA A 105 4.72 8.70 4.94
CA ALA A 105 3.66 9.63 4.64
C ALA A 105 3.86 10.35 3.29
N ILE A 106 5.10 10.82 3.01
CA ILE A 106 5.46 11.43 1.73
C ILE A 106 5.26 10.43 0.57
N SER A 107 5.56 9.15 0.77
CA SER A 107 5.38 8.13 -0.26
C SER A 107 3.92 7.97 -0.66
N VAL A 108 3.01 7.94 0.32
CA VAL A 108 1.56 7.82 0.07
C VAL A 108 1.05 9.07 -0.64
N ILE A 109 1.48 10.28 -0.21
CA ILE A 109 1.13 11.54 -0.90
C ILE A 109 1.61 11.49 -2.36
N ALA A 110 2.88 11.20 -2.59
CA ALA A 110 3.47 11.21 -3.92
C ALA A 110 2.82 10.18 -4.85
N LEU A 111 2.61 8.95 -4.37
CA LEU A 111 1.94 7.89 -5.14
C LEU A 111 0.47 8.27 -5.43
N GLY A 112 -0.22 8.88 -4.48
CA GLY A 112 -1.57 9.41 -4.70
C GLY A 112 -1.59 10.50 -5.78
N LEU A 113 -0.63 11.43 -5.75
CA LEU A 113 -0.53 12.52 -6.73
C LEU A 113 -0.18 12.03 -8.14
N VAL A 114 0.72 11.07 -8.30
CA VAL A 114 1.02 10.52 -9.64
C VAL A 114 -0.16 9.77 -10.24
N ILE A 115 -1.00 9.14 -9.42
CA ILE A 115 -2.24 8.52 -9.87
C ILE A 115 -3.29 9.59 -10.21
N LEU A 116 -3.51 10.57 -9.33
CA LEU A 116 -4.43 11.69 -9.54
C LEU A 116 -4.17 12.43 -10.85
N THR A 117 -2.91 12.69 -11.14
CA THR A 117 -2.48 13.42 -12.34
C THR A 117 -2.30 12.51 -13.56
N ALA A 118 -2.44 11.19 -13.38
CA ALA A 118 -2.08 10.18 -14.39
C ALA A 118 -0.64 10.41 -14.93
N ALA A 119 0.27 10.77 -14.04
CA ALA A 119 1.62 11.18 -14.37
C ALA A 119 2.40 10.04 -15.04
N ARG A 120 3.07 10.38 -16.14
CA ARG A 120 3.98 9.47 -16.83
C ARG A 120 5.41 9.72 -16.35
N ALA A 121 6.17 8.65 -16.26
CA ALA A 121 7.58 8.70 -15.89
C ALA A 121 8.38 7.75 -16.78
N THR A 122 9.66 8.06 -16.97
CA THR A 122 10.58 7.10 -17.60
C THR A 122 10.79 5.90 -16.67
N PRO A 123 11.14 4.72 -17.18
CA PRO A 123 11.36 3.54 -16.35
C PRO A 123 12.36 3.77 -15.21
N VAL A 124 13.44 4.49 -15.49
CA VAL A 124 14.46 4.80 -14.48
C VAL A 124 13.89 5.66 -13.34
N VAL A 125 13.14 6.71 -13.67
CA VAL A 125 12.53 7.61 -12.67
C VAL A 125 11.48 6.86 -11.85
N ALA A 126 10.61 6.09 -12.49
CA ALA A 126 9.59 5.33 -11.78
C ALA A 126 10.19 4.31 -10.81
N CYS A 127 11.19 3.55 -11.26
CA CYS A 127 11.90 2.59 -10.40
C CYS A 127 12.64 3.29 -9.25
N ALA A 128 13.29 4.43 -9.50
CA ALA A 128 14.00 5.18 -8.46
C ALA A 128 13.04 5.70 -7.38
N VAL A 129 11.91 6.27 -7.78
CA VAL A 129 10.87 6.75 -6.85
C VAL A 129 10.33 5.61 -6.00
N VAL A 130 9.95 4.49 -6.62
CA VAL A 130 9.43 3.31 -5.91
C VAL A 130 10.50 2.72 -5.00
N ALA A 131 11.77 2.64 -5.45
CA ALA A 131 12.88 2.11 -4.66
C ALA A 131 13.13 2.94 -3.39
N VAL A 132 13.19 4.27 -3.52
CA VAL A 132 13.38 5.16 -2.37
C VAL A 132 12.24 4.98 -1.36
N PHE A 133 10.99 4.99 -1.80
CA PHE A 133 9.86 4.81 -0.90
C PHE A 133 9.85 3.43 -0.24
N ALA A 134 10.16 2.37 -1.00
CA ALA A 134 10.25 1.02 -0.48
C ALA A 134 11.33 0.86 0.61
N LEU A 135 12.43 1.62 0.55
CA LEU A 135 13.44 1.64 1.62
C LEU A 135 12.85 2.11 2.96
N PHE A 136 12.05 3.19 2.96
CA PHE A 136 11.39 3.68 4.18
C PHE A 136 10.42 2.65 4.75
N HIS A 137 9.55 2.08 3.91
CA HIS A 137 8.62 1.04 4.32
C HIS A 137 9.34 -0.20 4.86
N GLY A 138 10.42 -0.60 4.20
CA GLY A 138 11.24 -1.73 4.64
C GLY A 138 11.94 -1.47 5.97
N TYR A 139 12.46 -0.26 6.17
CA TYR A 139 13.11 0.11 7.42
C TYR A 139 12.12 0.06 8.61
N ALA A 140 10.89 0.59 8.43
CA ALA A 140 9.84 0.46 9.44
C ALA A 140 9.62 -1.02 9.83
N HIS A 141 9.41 -1.89 8.85
CA HIS A 141 9.18 -3.31 9.12
C HIS A 141 10.36 -4.01 9.77
N GLY A 142 11.59 -3.59 9.48
CA GLY A 142 12.78 -4.12 10.13
C GLY A 142 12.86 -3.72 11.61
N THR A 143 12.32 -2.53 11.98
CA THR A 143 12.25 -2.09 13.39
C THR A 143 11.07 -2.71 14.15
N GLU A 144 10.00 -3.08 13.46
CA GLU A 144 8.77 -3.63 14.02
C GLU A 144 8.75 -5.17 14.06
N LEU A 145 9.81 -5.84 13.59
CA LEU A 145 9.90 -7.29 13.60
C LEU A 145 9.87 -7.80 15.04
N PRO A 146 8.86 -8.62 15.44
CA PRO A 146 8.80 -9.15 16.79
C PRO A 146 10.01 -10.02 17.10
N GLU A 147 10.62 -9.86 18.28
CA GLU A 147 11.79 -10.64 18.72
C GLU A 147 11.52 -12.16 18.75
N THR A 148 10.26 -12.55 18.94
CA THR A 148 9.82 -13.97 19.01
C THR A 148 9.45 -14.53 17.65
N ALA A 149 9.36 -13.72 16.59
CA ALA A 149 8.98 -14.19 15.27
C ALA A 149 10.15 -14.88 14.57
N ASP A 150 9.85 -15.95 13.81
CA ASP A 150 10.79 -16.45 12.82
C ASP A 150 10.95 -15.43 11.68
N PRO A 151 12.13 -14.82 11.51
CA PRO A 151 12.32 -13.75 10.52
C PRO A 151 12.09 -14.23 9.08
N VAL A 152 12.42 -15.47 8.79
CA VAL A 152 12.26 -16.06 7.44
C VAL A 152 10.79 -16.29 7.15
N GLY A 153 10.06 -16.92 8.07
CA GLY A 153 8.62 -17.10 7.95
C GLY A 153 7.89 -15.77 7.81
N TYR A 154 8.24 -14.78 8.65
CA TYR A 154 7.69 -13.43 8.56
C TYR A 154 7.93 -12.80 7.19
N ALA A 155 9.16 -12.83 6.68
CA ALA A 155 9.50 -12.28 5.37
C ALA A 155 8.71 -12.97 4.24
N VAL A 156 8.54 -14.29 4.29
CA VAL A 156 7.75 -15.05 3.30
C VAL A 156 6.29 -14.59 3.32
N GLY A 157 5.65 -14.58 4.50
CA GLY A 157 4.26 -14.11 4.65
C GLY A 157 4.07 -12.69 4.15
N PHE A 158 4.99 -11.80 4.53
CA PHE A 158 4.98 -10.41 4.14
C PHE A 158 5.10 -10.20 2.62
N VAL A 159 6.02 -10.89 1.96
CA VAL A 159 6.19 -10.82 0.49
C VAL A 159 4.95 -11.32 -0.24
N LEU A 160 4.31 -12.39 0.26
CA LEU A 160 3.07 -12.90 -0.31
C LEU A 160 1.93 -11.86 -0.20
N ALA A 161 1.75 -11.25 0.97
CA ALA A 161 0.74 -10.21 1.19
C ALA A 161 0.99 -8.97 0.33
N THR A 162 2.23 -8.50 0.29
CA THR A 162 2.66 -7.37 -0.57
C THR A 162 2.38 -7.67 -2.04
N GLY A 163 2.71 -8.88 -2.50
CA GLY A 163 2.41 -9.32 -3.86
C GLY A 163 0.92 -9.27 -4.17
N LEU A 164 0.06 -9.72 -3.26
CA LEU A 164 -1.41 -9.66 -3.41
C LEU A 164 -1.91 -8.22 -3.49
N LEU A 165 -1.40 -7.32 -2.65
CA LEU A 165 -1.78 -5.90 -2.67
C LEU A 165 -1.34 -5.22 -3.97
N HIS A 166 -0.15 -5.54 -4.48
CA HIS A 166 0.28 -5.07 -5.80
C HIS A 166 -0.62 -5.60 -6.91
N LEU A 167 -0.97 -6.90 -6.89
CA LEU A 167 -1.88 -7.49 -7.87
C LEU A 167 -3.27 -6.86 -7.81
N ALA A 168 -3.80 -6.58 -6.62
CA ALA A 168 -5.05 -5.84 -6.44
C ALA A 168 -4.94 -4.43 -7.06
N GLY A 169 -3.84 -3.72 -6.80
CA GLY A 169 -3.56 -2.42 -7.40
C GLY A 169 -3.48 -2.47 -8.93
N ILE A 170 -2.80 -3.48 -9.49
CA ILE A 170 -2.75 -3.70 -10.94
C ILE A 170 -4.15 -3.94 -11.49
N GLY A 171 -4.92 -4.82 -10.86
CA GLY A 171 -6.30 -5.12 -11.25
C GLY A 171 -7.17 -3.87 -11.31
N LEU A 172 -7.10 -3.04 -10.25
CA LEU A 172 -7.77 -1.73 -10.22
C LEU A 172 -7.26 -0.83 -11.36
N GLY A 173 -5.94 -0.72 -11.52
CA GLY A 173 -5.32 0.15 -12.53
C GLY A 173 -5.69 -0.23 -13.97
N LEU A 174 -5.98 -1.51 -14.24
CA LEU A 174 -6.45 -1.97 -15.56
C LEU A 174 -7.87 -1.49 -15.86
N LEU A 175 -8.66 -1.08 -14.86
CA LEU A 175 -9.98 -0.49 -15.06
C LEU A 175 -9.92 0.86 -15.81
N LYS A 176 -8.73 1.46 -15.97
CA LYS A 176 -8.53 2.68 -16.76
C LYS A 176 -9.09 2.59 -18.19
N SER A 177 -9.18 1.39 -18.75
CA SER A 177 -9.73 1.13 -20.09
C SER A 177 -11.25 1.25 -20.15
N LEU A 178 -11.95 1.26 -19.03
CA LEU A 178 -13.40 1.43 -18.98
C LEU A 178 -13.78 2.91 -19.14
N ARG A 179 -15.03 3.16 -19.60
CA ARG A 179 -15.54 4.50 -19.95
C ARG A 179 -15.27 5.61 -18.91
N PHE A 180 -15.34 5.29 -17.63
CA PHE A 180 -15.08 6.22 -16.51
C PHE A 180 -13.95 5.73 -15.60
N GLY A 181 -13.23 4.70 -16.02
CA GLY A 181 -12.22 4.03 -15.19
C GLY A 181 -11.07 4.96 -14.82
N GLU A 182 -10.53 5.70 -15.78
CA GLU A 182 -9.45 6.64 -15.51
C GLU A 182 -9.87 7.74 -14.53
N LEU A 183 -11.07 8.30 -14.69
CA LEU A 183 -11.58 9.32 -13.75
C LEU A 183 -11.73 8.74 -12.34
N GLY A 184 -12.28 7.53 -12.22
CA GLY A 184 -12.40 6.85 -10.93
C GLY A 184 -11.06 6.58 -10.27
N LEU A 185 -10.07 6.15 -11.04
CA LEU A 185 -8.70 5.93 -10.51
C LEU A 185 -8.01 7.24 -10.10
N ARG A 186 -8.20 8.31 -10.86
CA ARG A 186 -7.68 9.64 -10.48
C ARG A 186 -8.35 10.13 -9.19
N ALA A 187 -9.65 9.92 -9.02
CA ALA A 187 -10.34 10.21 -7.76
C ALA A 187 -9.79 9.37 -6.60
N ALA A 188 -9.52 8.07 -6.83
CA ALA A 188 -8.84 7.22 -5.85
C ALA A 188 -7.44 7.76 -5.51
N GLY A 189 -6.69 8.23 -6.50
CA GLY A 189 -5.40 8.90 -6.29
C GLY A 189 -5.51 10.13 -5.39
N ALA A 190 -6.56 10.95 -5.55
CA ALA A 190 -6.81 12.08 -4.66
C ALA A 190 -7.08 11.62 -3.22
N VAL A 191 -7.89 10.57 -3.02
CA VAL A 191 -8.16 9.99 -1.70
C VAL A 191 -6.87 9.47 -1.05
N ILE A 192 -6.03 8.77 -1.81
CA ILE A 192 -4.73 8.28 -1.33
C ILE A 192 -3.83 9.44 -0.92
N ALA A 193 -3.75 10.51 -1.72
CA ALA A 193 -2.93 11.67 -1.39
C ALA A 193 -3.42 12.37 -0.12
N VAL A 194 -4.74 12.53 0.06
CA VAL A 194 -5.33 13.08 1.28
C VAL A 194 -5.04 12.20 2.49
N ALA A 195 -5.16 10.88 2.36
CA ALA A 195 -4.78 9.95 3.42
C ALA A 195 -3.30 10.12 3.82
N GLY A 196 -2.39 10.25 2.85
CA GLY A 196 -0.99 10.54 3.12
C GLY A 196 -0.76 11.84 3.88
N VAL A 197 -1.51 12.91 3.58
CA VAL A 197 -1.47 14.16 4.35
C VAL A 197 -1.97 13.94 5.79
N MET A 198 -3.00 13.11 5.98
CA MET A 198 -3.49 12.77 7.32
C MET A 198 -2.44 11.99 8.12
N PHE A 199 -1.74 11.03 7.51
CA PHE A 199 -0.63 10.31 8.17
C PHE A 199 0.51 11.26 8.53
N LEU A 200 0.85 12.19 7.63
CA LEU A 200 1.88 13.19 7.91
C LEU A 200 1.53 14.06 9.13
N THR A 201 0.29 14.53 9.22
CA THR A 201 -0.16 15.37 10.33
C THR A 201 -0.33 14.60 11.64
N ALA A 202 -0.71 13.33 11.59
CA ALA A 202 -0.83 12.47 12.77
C ALA A 202 0.55 12.11 13.38
N GLY A 203 1.59 12.03 12.57
CA GLY A 203 2.97 11.74 13.01
C GLY A 203 3.77 12.96 13.45
N LEU A 204 3.26 14.20 13.26
CA LEU A 204 3.91 15.39 13.77
C LEU A 204 3.55 15.62 15.25
N PRO A 205 4.53 15.79 16.15
CA PRO A 205 4.24 16.21 17.52
C PRO A 205 3.60 17.59 17.49
N LEU A 206 2.38 17.71 18.06
CA LEU A 206 1.69 18.98 18.31
C LEU A 206 2.37 19.73 19.45
#